data_fc2f2d45c5d822c459ae2ce40d3d3ca4
#
_entry.id   fc2f2d45c5d822c459ae2ce40d3d3ca4
#
_cell.length_a   1.000
_cell.length_b   1.000
_cell.length_c   1.000
_cell.angle_alpha   90.00
_cell.angle_beta   90.00
_cell.angle_gamma   90.00
#
_symmetry.space_group_name_H-M   'P 1'
#
loop_
_entity.id
_entity.type
_entity.pdbx_description
1 polymer ?
#
loop_
_entity_poly.entity_id
_entity_poly.type
_entity_poly.pdbx_seq_one_letter_code
_entity_poly.pdbx_strand_id
1 'polypeptide(L)' 'VQPRSYPSAKRQYQAACCALDAALEAVQAAAPNGRDYYPQGDGALQQAQHEHHTRVVVLATMRRAYEELIEHVLDAED' A
#
# COMPACT_ATOMS: atom_id res chain seq x y z
N VAL A 1 -8.72 -33.16 -18.02
CA VAL A 1 -8.49 -32.62 -16.70
C VAL A 1 -9.13 -31.26 -16.56
N GLN A 2 -9.86 -31.11 -15.53
CA GLN A 2 -10.42 -29.83 -15.23
C GLN A 2 -9.29 -28.91 -14.71
N PRO A 3 -8.95 -27.90 -15.45
CA PRO A 3 -7.93 -27.00 -14.94
C PRO A 3 -8.44 -26.31 -13.69
N ARG A 4 -7.50 -26.08 -12.80
CA ARG A 4 -7.85 -25.32 -11.63
C ARG A 4 -8.40 -23.98 -12.04
N SER A 5 -9.44 -23.56 -11.33
CA SER A 5 -9.95 -22.22 -11.54
C SER A 5 -8.98 -21.23 -10.96
N TYR A 6 -8.38 -20.42 -11.81
CA TYR A 6 -7.55 -19.33 -11.36
C TYR A 6 -8.40 -18.09 -11.27
N PRO A 7 -8.18 -17.25 -10.26
CA PRO A 7 -8.88 -15.98 -10.22
C PRO A 7 -8.59 -15.18 -11.48
N SER A 8 -9.57 -14.43 -11.94
CA SER A 8 -9.35 -13.53 -13.06
C SER A 8 -8.32 -12.47 -12.67
N ALA A 9 -7.73 -11.82 -13.69
CA ALA A 9 -6.80 -10.74 -13.43
C ALA A 9 -7.45 -9.66 -12.57
N LYS A 10 -8.70 -9.34 -12.87
CA LYS A 10 -9.42 -8.33 -12.08
C LYS A 10 -9.49 -8.71 -10.61
N ARG A 11 -9.81 -9.97 -10.34
CA ARG A 11 -9.92 -10.44 -8.96
C ARG A 11 -8.58 -10.38 -8.25
N GLN A 12 -7.52 -10.74 -8.95
CA GLN A 12 -6.18 -10.70 -8.38
C GLN A 12 -5.77 -9.26 -8.08
N TYR A 13 -6.10 -8.32 -8.97
CA TYR A 13 -5.79 -6.92 -8.75
C TYR A 13 -6.61 -6.35 -7.58
N GLN A 14 -7.87 -6.77 -7.48
CA GLN A 14 -8.70 -6.35 -6.34
C GLN A 14 -8.12 -6.85 -5.02
N ALA A 15 -7.62 -8.08 -5.01
CA ALA A 15 -6.99 -8.63 -3.82
C ALA A 15 -5.73 -7.83 -3.45
N ALA A 16 -4.96 -7.41 -4.46
CA ALA A 16 -3.78 -6.59 -4.22
C ALA A 16 -4.18 -5.24 -3.63
N CYS A 17 -5.23 -4.61 -4.15
CA CYS A 17 -5.73 -3.35 -3.59
C CYS A 17 -6.14 -3.52 -2.13
N CYS A 18 -6.85 -4.58 -1.81
CA CYS A 18 -7.27 -4.84 -0.44
C CYS A 18 -6.07 -5.03 0.48
N ALA A 19 -5.06 -5.77 0.00
CA ALA A 19 -3.85 -5.98 0.79
C ALA A 19 -3.09 -4.67 1.01
N LEU A 20 -3.05 -3.82 -0.02
CA LEU A 20 -2.39 -2.52 0.10
C LEU A 20 -3.15 -1.59 1.04
N ASP A 21 -4.49 -1.65 1.04
CA ASP A 21 -5.28 -0.90 2.01
C ASP A 21 -4.94 -1.31 3.44
N ALA A 22 -4.85 -2.60 3.67
CA ALA A 22 -4.50 -3.11 5.00
C ALA A 22 -3.08 -2.69 5.38
N ALA A 23 -2.16 -2.75 4.42
CA ALA A 23 -0.78 -2.33 4.67
C ALA A 23 -0.70 -0.84 4.96
N LEU A 24 -1.45 -0.01 4.21
CA LEU A 24 -1.49 1.42 4.45
C LEU A 24 -2.00 1.73 5.86
N GLU A 25 -3.06 1.05 6.26
CA GLU A 25 -3.62 1.23 7.59
C GLU A 25 -2.59 0.89 8.66
N ALA A 26 -1.91 -0.25 8.50
CA ALA A 26 -0.90 -0.68 9.46
C ALA A 26 0.29 0.27 9.50
N VAL A 27 0.74 0.73 8.33
CA VAL A 27 1.88 1.64 8.25
C VAL A 27 1.53 2.99 8.86
N GLN A 28 0.32 3.50 8.61
CA GLN A 28 -0.11 4.75 9.19
C GLN A 28 -0.21 4.66 10.72
N ALA A 29 -0.65 3.50 11.22
CA ALA A 29 -0.72 3.28 12.66
C ALA A 29 0.69 3.21 13.29
N ALA A 30 1.70 2.89 12.48
CA ALA A 30 3.08 2.79 12.94
C ALA A 30 3.84 4.10 12.76
N ALA A 31 3.14 5.21 12.60
CA ALA A 31 3.77 6.52 12.41
C ALA A 31 4.74 6.82 13.57
N PRO A 32 5.87 7.47 13.29
CA PRO A 32 6.83 7.79 14.34
C PRO A 32 6.22 8.63 15.44
N ASN A 33 6.52 8.26 16.67
CA ASN A 33 6.05 8.96 17.86
C ASN A 33 7.23 9.75 18.42
N GLY A 34 7.00 11.04 18.67
CA GLY A 34 8.07 11.90 19.20
C GLY A 34 8.69 11.37 20.49
N ARG A 35 7.87 10.71 21.31
CA ARG A 35 8.35 10.14 22.57
C ARG A 35 9.47 9.14 22.34
N ASP A 36 9.37 8.33 21.29
CA ASP A 36 10.36 7.31 21.01
C ASP A 36 11.68 7.88 20.50
N TYR A 37 11.65 9.09 19.98
CA TYR A 37 12.84 9.70 19.37
C TYR A 37 13.43 10.82 20.21
N TYR A 38 12.82 11.12 21.33
CA TYR A 38 13.27 12.21 22.17
C TYR A 38 14.75 12.09 22.58
N PRO A 39 15.21 10.92 23.02
CA PRO A 39 16.61 10.81 23.44
C PRO A 39 17.62 10.84 22.29
N GLN A 40 17.14 10.78 21.04
CA GLN A 40 18.04 10.68 19.88
C GLN A 40 18.36 12.03 19.25
N GLY A 41 17.76 13.10 19.76
CA GLY A 41 18.03 14.44 19.25
C GLY A 41 16.98 14.92 18.27
N ASP A 42 17.08 16.21 17.94
CA ASP A 42 16.04 16.91 17.21
C ASP A 42 15.81 16.40 15.79
N GLY A 43 16.88 15.98 15.12
CA GLY A 43 16.75 15.55 13.72
C GLY A 43 16.22 14.14 13.56
N ALA A 44 16.26 13.32 14.60
CA ALA A 44 15.90 11.91 14.48
C ALA A 44 14.42 11.73 14.18
N LEU A 45 13.56 12.49 14.86
CA LEU A 45 12.11 12.40 14.61
C LEU A 45 11.77 12.88 13.22
N GLN A 46 12.36 14.00 12.79
CA GLN A 46 12.10 14.52 11.46
C GLN A 46 12.51 13.55 10.38
N GLN A 47 13.66 12.91 10.56
CA GLN A 47 14.14 11.92 9.63
C GLN A 47 13.18 10.73 9.57
N ALA A 48 12.75 10.25 10.74
CA ALA A 48 11.81 9.13 10.81
C ALA A 48 10.47 9.47 10.17
N GLN A 49 9.99 10.69 10.38
CA GLN A 49 8.74 11.14 9.78
C GLN A 49 8.85 11.22 8.26
N HIS A 50 9.98 11.69 7.77
CA HIS A 50 10.20 11.75 6.32
C HIS A 50 10.22 10.35 5.71
N GLU A 51 10.91 9.42 6.34
CA GLU A 51 10.99 8.04 5.87
C GLU A 51 9.61 7.38 5.91
N HIS A 52 8.86 7.66 6.97
CA HIS A 52 7.52 7.13 7.10
C HIS A 52 6.61 7.65 5.98
N HIS A 53 6.68 8.95 5.72
CA HIS A 53 5.90 9.57 4.64
C HIS A 53 6.22 8.91 3.29
N THR A 54 7.50 8.65 3.04
CA THR A 54 7.92 8.00 1.81
C THR A 54 7.28 6.62 1.67
N ARG A 55 7.23 5.85 2.77
CA ARG A 55 6.61 4.52 2.73
C ARG A 55 5.12 4.61 2.43
N VAL A 56 4.43 5.57 3.03
CA VAL A 56 3.01 5.77 2.76
C VAL A 56 2.79 6.12 1.29
N VAL A 57 3.60 7.02 0.76
CA VAL A 57 3.48 7.44 -0.64
C VAL A 57 3.72 6.26 -1.59
N VAL A 58 4.71 5.43 -1.30
CA VAL A 58 5.00 4.26 -2.13
C VAL A 58 3.80 3.31 -2.16
N LEU A 59 3.24 3.02 -0.99
CA LEU A 59 2.09 2.11 -0.93
C LEU A 59 0.86 2.70 -1.63
N ALA A 60 0.62 3.99 -1.44
CA ALA A 60 -0.52 4.65 -2.07
C ALA A 60 -0.36 4.68 -3.59
N THR A 61 0.87 4.87 -4.07
CA THR A 61 1.15 4.86 -5.50
C THR A 61 0.90 3.48 -6.10
N MET A 62 1.32 2.43 -5.40
CA MET A 62 1.07 1.06 -5.84
C MET A 62 -0.43 0.77 -5.89
N ARG A 63 -1.16 1.21 -4.88
CA ARG A 63 -2.59 0.99 -4.82
C ARG A 63 -3.28 1.66 -6.00
N ARG A 64 -2.89 2.88 -6.31
CA ARG A 64 -3.45 3.59 -7.47
C ARG A 64 -3.17 2.86 -8.78
N ALA A 65 -1.96 2.32 -8.91
CA ALA A 65 -1.60 1.57 -10.10
C ALA A 65 -2.51 0.37 -10.29
N TYR A 66 -2.84 -0.33 -9.21
CA TYR A 66 -3.76 -1.47 -9.31
C TYR A 66 -5.19 -1.04 -9.59
N GLU A 67 -5.61 0.11 -9.06
CA GLU A 67 -6.92 0.65 -9.41
C GLU A 67 -7.04 0.91 -10.91
N GLU A 68 -6.00 1.48 -11.49
CA GLU A 68 -5.99 1.75 -12.92
C GLU A 68 -6.01 0.47 -13.74
N LEU A 69 -5.29 -0.55 -13.27
CA LEU A 69 -5.33 -1.85 -13.91
C LEU A 69 -6.71 -2.49 -13.84
N ILE A 70 -7.39 -2.35 -12.71
CA ILE A 70 -8.74 -2.87 -12.56
C ILE A 70 -9.68 -2.21 -13.56
N GLU A 71 -9.59 -0.90 -13.70
CA GLU A 71 -10.43 -0.18 -14.66
C GLU A 71 -10.17 -0.65 -16.08
N HIS A 72 -8.89 -0.83 -16.42
CA HIS A 72 -8.51 -1.29 -17.75
C HIS A 72 -9.02 -2.71 -18.01
N VAL A 73 -8.90 -3.59 -17.04
CA VAL A 73 -9.35 -4.97 -17.19
C VAL A 73 -10.85 -5.05 -17.31
N LEU A 74 -11.57 -4.22 -16.55
CA LEU A 74 -13.01 -4.16 -16.65
C LEU A 74 -13.44 -3.77 -18.06
N ASP A 75 -12.79 -2.77 -18.62
CA ASP A 75 -13.10 -2.33 -19.98
C ASP A 75 -12.81 -3.44 -20.99
N ALA A 76 -11.74 -4.18 -20.80
CA ALA A 76 -11.35 -5.22 -21.72
C ALA A 76 -12.24 -6.46 -21.61
N GLU A 77 -12.75 -6.74 -20.42
CA GLU A 77 -13.56 -7.93 -20.17
C GLU A 77 -15.02 -7.74 -20.52
N ASP A 78 -15.45 -6.51 -20.69
CA ASP A 78 -16.83 -6.24 -21.12
C ASP A 78 -17.01 -6.52 -22.60
#